data_ab35fcbe85e10464074e740a132c3818
#
_entry.id   ab35fcbe85e10464074e740a132c3818
#
_cell.length_a   1.000
_cell.length_b   1.000
_cell.length_c   1.000
_cell.angle_alpha   90.00
_cell.angle_beta   90.00
_cell.angle_gamma   90.00
#
_symmetry.space_group_name_H-M   'P 1'
#
loop_
_entity.id
_entity.type
_entity.pdbx_description
1 polymer ?
#
loop_
_entity_poly.entity_id
_entity_poly.type
_entity_poly.pdbx_seq_one_letter_code
_entity_poly.pdbx_strand_id
1 'polypeptide(L)'
;TPELTEACILSIRKQGCDWPIVVFDNSADITIPAGTDGNGPKEETIIKARPFKQKMKGVKVIDNTKGQVIDFEQFLSLYPDRNRQLGVWKSSVWGSAKHIVTVQKLWELLPDGFILVESDTLVKRDITELWKEQYSFCGYVQKNQHGNRFKVPRILPMLCYMNVPKLTKEGARYFDPERCWGLKADANLRGNWFDTGACLLEDIINTKPALIARLYPELDKCYIHYHGGSWRGNDLERQMAWLKKNEEYFKKPDNADAKIFICAHTDF
;
A
#
# COMPACT_ATOMS: atom_id res chain seq x y z
N THR A 1 0.55 8.12 7.82
CA THR A 1 0.87 9.39 8.50
C THR A 1 2.01 10.11 7.80
N PRO A 2 2.05 11.45 7.79
CA PRO A 2 3.05 12.20 7.02
C PRO A 2 4.49 11.92 7.45
N GLU A 3 4.75 11.67 8.71
CA GLU A 3 6.09 11.38 9.24
C GLU A 3 6.64 10.05 8.73
N LEU A 4 5.80 9.02 8.70
CA LEU A 4 6.18 7.71 8.15
C LEU A 4 6.41 7.81 6.63
N THR A 5 5.53 8.53 5.92
CA THR A 5 5.66 8.75 4.48
C THR A 5 6.96 9.51 4.16
N GLU A 6 7.28 10.56 4.91
CA GLU A 6 8.54 11.29 4.75
C GLU A 6 9.76 10.40 4.99
N ALA A 7 9.76 9.64 6.08
CA ALA A 7 10.84 8.71 6.39
C ALA A 7 10.99 7.61 5.32
N CYS A 8 9.88 7.11 4.78
CA CYS A 8 9.88 6.18 3.64
C CYS A 8 10.61 6.79 2.43
N ILE A 9 10.21 7.99 2.01
CA ILE A 9 10.84 8.70 0.88
C ILE A 9 12.33 8.92 1.14
N LEU A 10 12.70 9.40 2.32
CA LEU A 10 14.09 9.64 2.69
C LEU A 10 14.90 8.34 2.70
N SER A 11 14.30 7.22 3.14
CA SER A 11 14.98 5.92 3.11
C SER A 11 15.26 5.47 1.67
N ILE A 12 14.33 5.66 0.74
CA ILE A 12 14.51 5.38 -0.69
C ILE A 12 15.64 6.23 -1.26
N ARG A 13 15.66 7.54 -0.97
CA ARG A 13 16.70 8.44 -1.44
C ARG A 13 18.08 8.12 -0.84
N LYS A 14 18.14 7.69 0.41
CA LYS A 14 19.36 7.26 1.07
C LYS A 14 20.01 6.05 0.42
N GLN A 15 19.24 5.17 -0.18
CA GLN A 15 19.73 4.01 -0.94
C GLN A 15 20.16 4.36 -2.38
N GLY A 16 20.18 5.63 -2.74
CA GLY A 16 20.65 6.10 -4.07
C GLY A 16 19.58 6.11 -5.16
N CYS A 17 18.34 5.76 -4.87
CA CYS A 17 17.26 5.85 -5.84
C CYS A 17 16.83 7.32 -6.02
N ASP A 18 17.04 7.86 -7.22
CA ASP A 18 16.67 9.24 -7.62
C ASP A 18 15.41 9.30 -8.49
N TRP A 19 14.78 8.17 -8.75
CA TRP A 19 13.58 8.09 -9.58
C TRP A 19 12.44 8.97 -9.06
N PRO A 20 11.54 9.43 -9.94
CA PRO A 20 10.35 10.15 -9.52
C PRO A 20 9.54 9.33 -8.51
N ILE A 21 9.08 9.98 -7.46
CA ILE A 21 8.22 9.35 -6.45
C ILE A 21 6.83 9.98 -6.54
N VAL A 22 5.82 9.12 -6.56
CA VAL A 22 4.42 9.54 -6.49
C VAL A 22 3.87 9.10 -5.14
N VAL A 23 3.39 10.05 -4.35
CA VAL A 23 2.65 9.80 -3.12
C VAL A 23 1.16 9.92 -3.44
N PHE A 24 0.41 8.85 -3.25
CA PHE A 24 -1.05 8.89 -3.34
C PHE A 24 -1.62 9.06 -1.93
N ASP A 25 -2.14 10.25 -1.63
CA ASP A 25 -2.61 10.60 -0.30
C ASP A 25 -4.12 10.37 -0.16
N ASN A 26 -4.47 9.29 0.53
CA ASN A 26 -5.84 8.93 0.90
C ASN A 26 -6.19 9.30 2.34
N SER A 27 -5.46 10.23 2.96
CA SER A 27 -5.75 10.66 4.32
C SER A 27 -7.18 11.20 4.43
N ALA A 28 -7.96 10.62 5.32
CA ALA A 28 -9.33 11.05 5.59
C ALA A 28 -9.59 10.99 7.09
N ASP A 29 -10.53 11.78 7.56
CA ASP A 29 -11.04 11.64 8.92
C ASP A 29 -11.61 10.23 9.11
N ILE A 30 -11.29 9.60 10.23
CA ILE A 30 -11.79 8.27 10.56
C ILE A 30 -12.68 8.40 11.78
N THR A 31 -13.93 8.00 11.64
CA THR A 31 -14.87 7.88 12.78
C THR A 31 -14.79 6.45 13.31
N ILE A 32 -14.36 6.29 14.55
CA ILE A 32 -14.39 5.02 15.27
C ILE A 32 -15.66 5.05 16.13
N PRO A 33 -16.67 4.21 15.84
CA PRO A 33 -17.88 4.16 16.65
C PRO A 33 -17.55 3.68 18.06
N ALA A 34 -18.36 4.06 19.04
CA ALA A 34 -18.28 3.51 20.39
C ALA A 34 -18.35 1.98 20.34
N GLY A 35 -17.44 1.32 21.05
CA GLY A 35 -17.35 -0.15 21.04
C GLY A 35 -18.56 -0.76 21.77
N THR A 36 -19.21 -1.70 21.09
CA THR A 36 -20.31 -2.49 21.67
C THR A 36 -19.82 -3.76 22.38
N ASP A 37 -18.54 -4.11 22.22
CA ASP A 37 -17.92 -5.36 22.67
C ASP A 37 -16.81 -5.19 23.73
N GLY A 38 -16.75 -4.02 24.36
CA GLY A 38 -15.82 -3.73 25.45
C GLY A 38 -14.37 -3.43 25.06
N ASN A 39 -14.02 -3.57 23.77
CA ASN A 39 -12.67 -3.36 23.25
C ASN A 39 -12.50 -2.06 22.44
N GLY A 40 -13.58 -1.34 22.19
CA GLY A 40 -13.57 -0.05 21.49
C GLY A 40 -13.54 1.15 22.43
N PRO A 41 -13.43 2.38 21.91
CA PRO A 41 -13.57 3.59 22.70
C PRO A 41 -14.96 3.66 23.33
N LYS A 42 -15.06 4.22 24.53
CA LYS A 42 -16.35 4.36 25.25
C LYS A 42 -17.34 5.27 24.52
N GLU A 43 -16.82 6.20 23.74
CA GLU A 43 -17.56 7.16 22.93
C GLU A 43 -17.06 7.16 21.50
N GLU A 44 -17.89 7.64 20.56
CA GLU A 44 -17.46 7.85 19.19
C GLU A 44 -16.22 8.76 19.17
N THR A 45 -15.18 8.31 18.50
CA THR A 45 -13.91 9.02 18.39
C THR A 45 -13.62 9.37 16.94
N ILE A 46 -13.36 10.64 16.66
CA ILE A 46 -12.95 11.10 15.34
C ILE A 46 -11.41 11.28 15.34
N ILE A 47 -10.74 10.47 14.55
CA ILE A 47 -9.31 10.64 14.26
C ILE A 47 -9.18 11.54 13.05
N LYS A 48 -8.62 12.73 13.23
CA LYS A 48 -8.42 13.70 12.14
C LYS A 48 -7.36 13.24 11.15
N ALA A 49 -7.67 13.45 9.87
CA ALA A 49 -6.72 13.24 8.78
C ALA A 49 -5.46 14.10 8.98
N ARG A 50 -4.32 13.52 8.63
CA ARG A 50 -3.02 14.21 8.60
C ARG A 50 -2.42 14.06 7.20
N PRO A 51 -2.81 14.93 6.24
CA PRO A 51 -2.36 14.86 4.87
C PRO A 51 -0.85 15.08 4.75
N PHE A 52 -0.25 14.46 3.73
CA PHE A 52 1.15 14.69 3.39
C PHE A 52 1.29 16.02 2.64
N LYS A 53 1.85 17.04 3.29
CA LYS A 53 2.00 18.41 2.75
C LYS A 53 3.43 18.81 2.45
N GLN A 54 4.41 17.94 2.73
CA GLN A 54 5.81 18.27 2.54
C GLN A 54 6.15 18.36 1.06
N LYS A 55 6.88 19.44 0.69
CA LYS A 55 7.43 19.60 -0.63
C LYS A 55 8.83 18.99 -0.66
N MET A 56 9.00 17.90 -1.40
CA MET A 56 10.28 17.22 -1.55
C MET A 56 10.67 17.16 -3.03
N LYS A 57 11.96 17.29 -3.32
CA LYS A 57 12.47 17.24 -4.71
C LYS A 57 12.15 15.89 -5.35
N GLY A 58 11.58 15.92 -6.56
CA GLY A 58 11.24 14.71 -7.32
C GLY A 58 10.09 13.89 -6.70
N VAL A 59 9.26 14.52 -5.86
CA VAL A 59 8.06 13.92 -5.28
C VAL A 59 6.82 14.65 -5.78
N LYS A 60 5.91 13.91 -6.39
CA LYS A 60 4.57 14.37 -6.79
C LYS A 60 3.55 13.80 -5.81
N VAL A 61 2.66 14.64 -5.30
CA VAL A 61 1.55 14.20 -4.45
C VAL A 61 0.26 14.20 -5.29
N ILE A 62 -0.42 13.07 -5.29
CA ILE A 62 -1.79 12.95 -5.78
C ILE A 62 -2.69 13.03 -4.56
N ASP A 63 -3.34 14.16 -4.39
CA ASP A 63 -4.24 14.41 -3.28
C ASP A 63 -5.61 13.77 -3.55
N ASN A 64 -5.98 12.80 -2.75
CA ASN A 64 -7.30 12.18 -2.74
C ASN A 64 -8.03 12.35 -1.40
N THR A 65 -7.59 13.30 -0.59
CA THR A 65 -8.14 13.52 0.77
C THR A 65 -9.62 13.89 0.78
N LYS A 66 -10.12 14.40 -0.36
CA LYS A 66 -11.53 14.76 -0.57
C LYS A 66 -12.24 13.85 -1.59
N GLY A 67 -11.65 12.72 -1.93
CA GLY A 67 -12.24 11.78 -2.89
C GLY A 67 -12.24 12.24 -4.35
N GLN A 68 -11.42 13.23 -4.73
CA GLN A 68 -11.45 13.82 -6.08
C GLN A 68 -10.83 12.92 -7.17
N VAL A 69 -10.04 11.92 -6.80
CA VAL A 69 -9.47 10.93 -7.73
C VAL A 69 -10.19 9.60 -7.63
N ILE A 70 -10.49 9.18 -6.39
CA ILE A 70 -11.30 8.00 -6.08
C ILE A 70 -12.32 8.40 -5.03
N ASP A 71 -13.58 8.44 -5.40
CA ASP A 71 -14.68 8.60 -4.45
C ASP A 71 -14.98 7.24 -3.81
N PHE A 72 -14.45 7.02 -2.61
CA PHE A 72 -14.66 5.77 -1.90
C PHE A 72 -16.07 5.59 -1.37
N GLU A 73 -16.82 6.67 -1.12
CA GLU A 73 -18.23 6.58 -0.70
C GLU A 73 -19.10 6.13 -1.87
N GLN A 74 -18.89 6.75 -3.05
CA GLN A 74 -19.53 6.30 -4.28
C GLN A 74 -19.14 4.85 -4.59
N PHE A 75 -17.86 4.50 -4.48
CA PHE A 75 -17.39 3.13 -4.66
C PHE A 75 -18.12 2.16 -3.75
N LEU A 76 -18.27 2.45 -2.45
CA LEU A 76 -19.00 1.59 -1.51
C LEU A 76 -20.49 1.50 -1.81
N SER A 77 -21.09 2.57 -2.35
CA SER A 77 -22.52 2.56 -2.69
C SER A 77 -22.86 1.54 -3.78
N LEU A 78 -21.88 1.16 -4.59
CA LEU A 78 -22.02 0.09 -5.59
C LEU A 78 -22.12 -1.31 -4.96
N TYR A 79 -21.82 -1.43 -3.65
CA TYR A 79 -21.79 -2.70 -2.92
C TYR A 79 -22.57 -2.61 -1.61
N PRO A 80 -23.90 -2.30 -1.64
CA PRO A 80 -24.69 -1.96 -0.45
C PRO A 80 -24.79 -3.11 0.55
N ASP A 81 -24.85 -4.36 0.10
CA ASP A 81 -24.98 -5.53 0.98
C ASP A 81 -23.74 -5.74 1.85
N ARG A 82 -22.60 -5.26 1.39
CA ARG A 82 -21.34 -5.31 2.13
C ARG A 82 -21.25 -4.26 3.22
N ASN A 83 -21.85 -3.10 3.02
CA ASN A 83 -21.91 -2.08 4.07
C ASN A 83 -22.60 -2.58 5.35
N ARG A 84 -23.57 -3.49 5.23
CA ARG A 84 -24.25 -4.12 6.37
C ARG A 84 -23.36 -5.13 7.10
N GLN A 85 -22.60 -5.94 6.35
CA GLN A 85 -21.69 -6.94 6.93
C GLN A 85 -20.38 -6.33 7.47
N LEU A 86 -19.95 -5.19 6.92
CA LEU A 86 -18.78 -4.43 7.35
C LEU A 86 -19.01 -3.64 8.64
N GLY A 87 -20.25 -3.55 9.15
CA GLY A 87 -20.60 -2.74 10.31
C GLY A 87 -19.77 -3.00 11.56
N VAL A 88 -19.33 -4.23 11.77
CA VAL A 88 -18.48 -4.65 12.91
C VAL A 88 -16.99 -4.57 12.59
N TRP A 89 -16.58 -4.58 11.31
CA TRP A 89 -15.19 -4.65 10.86
C TRP A 89 -14.74 -3.41 10.07
N LYS A 90 -15.49 -2.32 10.17
CA LYS A 90 -15.34 -1.12 9.32
C LYS A 90 -13.91 -0.60 9.18
N SER A 91 -13.10 -0.61 10.23
CA SER A 91 -11.79 0.02 10.16
C SER A 91 -10.75 -0.78 9.39
N SER A 92 -10.63 -2.10 9.62
CA SER A 92 -9.57 -2.90 9.00
C SER A 92 -9.87 -3.28 7.55
N VAL A 93 -11.10 -3.70 7.27
CA VAL A 93 -11.52 -4.04 5.90
C VAL A 93 -11.53 -2.79 5.02
N TRP A 94 -11.93 -1.65 5.59
CA TRP A 94 -11.93 -0.38 4.88
C TRP A 94 -10.53 0.07 4.47
N GLY A 95 -9.53 -0.10 5.34
CA GLY A 95 -8.13 0.16 5.01
C GLY A 95 -7.64 -0.69 3.83
N SER A 96 -7.92 -1.98 3.85
CA SER A 96 -7.57 -2.89 2.74
C SER A 96 -8.31 -2.54 1.45
N ALA A 97 -9.61 -2.17 1.52
CA ALA A 97 -10.39 -1.75 0.36
C ALA A 97 -9.80 -0.52 -0.31
N LYS A 98 -9.54 0.52 0.48
CA LYS A 98 -8.90 1.74 -0.03
C LYS A 98 -7.57 1.44 -0.69
N HIS A 99 -6.74 0.60 -0.07
CA HIS A 99 -5.45 0.20 -0.62
C HIS A 99 -5.61 -0.50 -1.99
N ILE A 100 -6.45 -1.52 -2.08
CA ILE A 100 -6.61 -2.32 -3.31
C ILE A 100 -7.12 -1.46 -4.48
N VAL A 101 -8.14 -0.65 -4.22
CA VAL A 101 -8.73 0.24 -5.25
C VAL A 101 -7.70 1.30 -5.67
N THR A 102 -6.93 1.83 -4.71
CA THR A 102 -5.86 2.79 -5.00
C THR A 102 -4.79 2.18 -5.89
N VAL A 103 -4.31 0.98 -5.57
CA VAL A 103 -3.28 0.32 -6.41
C VAL A 103 -3.81 0.04 -7.81
N GLN A 104 -5.08 -0.37 -7.96
CA GLN A 104 -5.70 -0.53 -9.29
C GLN A 104 -5.77 0.82 -10.03
N LYS A 105 -6.07 1.92 -9.33
CA LYS A 105 -6.08 3.27 -9.93
C LYS A 105 -4.69 3.73 -10.33
N LEU A 106 -3.65 3.35 -9.59
CA LEU A 106 -2.27 3.64 -9.97
C LEU A 106 -1.87 2.99 -11.30
N TRP A 107 -2.45 1.85 -11.69
CA TRP A 107 -2.20 1.28 -13.02
C TRP A 107 -2.67 2.19 -14.17
N GLU A 108 -3.74 2.94 -13.95
CA GLU A 108 -4.22 3.93 -14.94
C GLU A 108 -3.34 5.18 -14.97
N LEU A 109 -2.84 5.59 -13.80
CA LEU A 109 -2.05 6.81 -13.63
C LEU A 109 -0.57 6.63 -13.97
N LEU A 110 -0.06 5.40 -13.89
CA LEU A 110 1.33 5.01 -14.12
C LEU A 110 1.40 3.82 -15.11
N PRO A 111 1.01 4.06 -16.38
CA PRO A 111 0.81 2.97 -17.35
C PRO A 111 2.08 2.22 -17.73
N ASP A 112 3.27 2.80 -17.53
CA ASP A 112 4.55 2.14 -17.81
C ASP A 112 4.97 1.14 -16.75
N GLY A 113 4.29 1.17 -15.59
CA GLY A 113 4.61 0.36 -14.43
C GLY A 113 5.24 1.16 -13.30
N PHE A 114 5.39 0.54 -12.14
CA PHE A 114 5.92 1.21 -10.95
C PHE A 114 6.44 0.21 -9.92
N ILE A 115 7.27 0.71 -9.00
CA ILE A 115 7.59 0.03 -7.75
C ILE A 115 6.66 0.59 -6.67
N LEU A 116 5.79 -0.27 -6.14
CA LEU A 116 4.94 0.07 -5.00
C LEU A 116 5.75 -0.05 -3.71
N VAL A 117 5.66 0.98 -2.87
CA VAL A 117 6.20 0.98 -1.51
C VAL A 117 5.11 1.51 -0.59
N GLU A 118 4.74 0.76 0.45
CA GLU A 118 3.81 1.26 1.45
C GLU A 118 4.46 2.39 2.26
N SER A 119 3.68 3.41 2.58
CA SER A 119 4.16 4.65 3.21
C SER A 119 4.72 4.48 4.63
N ASP A 120 4.49 3.35 5.26
CA ASP A 120 5.02 2.97 6.59
C ASP A 120 6.17 1.93 6.49
N THR A 121 6.85 1.90 5.35
CA THR A 121 7.98 1.03 5.05
C THR A 121 9.26 1.85 4.93
N LEU A 122 10.34 1.42 5.59
CA LEU A 122 11.69 1.96 5.41
C LEU A 122 12.52 1.00 4.55
N VAL A 123 13.09 1.52 3.49
CA VAL A 123 13.90 0.75 2.54
C VAL A 123 15.36 0.69 3.02
N LYS A 124 15.96 -0.49 2.96
CA LYS A 124 17.34 -0.75 3.42
C LYS A 124 18.34 -0.99 2.29
N ARG A 125 17.87 -1.12 1.06
CA ARG A 125 18.68 -1.38 -0.13
C ARG A 125 18.13 -0.64 -1.33
N ASP A 126 18.92 -0.55 -2.39
CA ASP A 126 18.44 -0.06 -3.67
C ASP A 126 17.29 -0.93 -4.19
N ILE A 127 16.12 -0.30 -4.38
CA ILE A 127 14.90 -0.97 -4.86
C ILE A 127 14.78 -0.95 -6.38
N THR A 128 15.63 -0.19 -7.09
CA THR A 128 15.59 -0.12 -8.55
C THR A 128 15.87 -1.48 -9.18
N GLU A 129 16.58 -2.35 -8.47
CA GLU A 129 16.83 -3.73 -8.90
C GLU A 129 15.55 -4.58 -9.06
N LEU A 130 14.43 -4.17 -8.46
CA LEU A 130 13.14 -4.83 -8.65
C LEU A 130 12.55 -4.57 -10.04
N TRP A 131 12.94 -3.47 -10.69
CA TRP A 131 12.50 -3.15 -12.04
C TRP A 131 13.18 -4.08 -13.04
N LYS A 132 12.47 -5.10 -13.44
CA LYS A 132 12.95 -6.11 -14.40
C LYS A 132 11.87 -6.32 -15.46
N GLU A 133 12.06 -5.73 -16.63
CA GLU A 133 11.07 -5.72 -17.72
C GLU A 133 10.64 -7.11 -18.19
N GLN A 134 11.50 -8.14 -18.05
CA GLN A 134 11.14 -9.51 -18.41
C GLN A 134 10.03 -10.10 -17.54
N TYR A 135 9.85 -9.58 -16.32
CA TYR A 135 8.80 -10.05 -15.41
C TYR A 135 7.56 -9.17 -15.48
N SER A 136 6.41 -9.76 -15.22
CA SER A 136 5.13 -9.06 -15.03
C SER A 136 5.01 -8.50 -13.62
N PHE A 137 5.68 -9.17 -12.66
CA PHE A 137 5.67 -8.83 -11.26
C PHE A 137 6.98 -9.24 -10.60
N CYS A 138 7.48 -8.43 -9.66
CA CYS A 138 8.56 -8.82 -8.75
C CYS A 138 8.16 -8.45 -7.32
N GLY A 139 8.24 -9.41 -6.40
CA GLY A 139 7.84 -9.15 -5.03
C GLY A 139 7.91 -10.38 -4.14
N TYR A 140 7.27 -10.30 -2.97
CA TYR A 140 7.20 -11.36 -1.99
C TYR A 140 5.76 -11.87 -1.85
N VAL A 141 5.62 -13.18 -1.72
CA VAL A 141 4.32 -13.84 -1.48
C VAL A 141 4.24 -14.28 -0.04
N GLN A 142 3.24 -13.80 0.65
CA GLN A 142 2.88 -14.31 1.96
C GLN A 142 2.12 -15.62 1.79
N LYS A 143 2.76 -16.72 2.16
CA LYS A 143 2.07 -17.98 2.38
C LYS A 143 1.23 -17.84 3.65
N ASN A 144 0.04 -18.39 3.62
CA ASN A 144 -0.91 -18.29 4.73
C ASN A 144 -0.30 -18.78 6.06
N GLN A 145 0.07 -17.85 6.95
CA GLN A 145 0.71 -18.18 8.24
C GLN A 145 -0.24 -18.02 9.44
N HIS A 146 -1.39 -17.42 9.24
CA HIS A 146 -2.27 -17.05 10.36
C HIS A 146 -3.57 -17.84 10.36
N GLY A 147 -3.49 -19.17 10.37
CA GLY A 147 -4.67 -20.03 10.60
C GLY A 147 -5.93 -19.52 9.86
N ASN A 148 -6.78 -20.28 9.48
CA ASN A 148 -8.14 -20.14 8.89
C ASN A 148 -8.73 -18.80 8.41
N ARG A 149 -8.11 -17.63 8.64
CA ARG A 149 -8.67 -16.33 8.22
C ARG A 149 -8.35 -15.96 6.78
N PHE A 150 -7.20 -16.38 6.25
CA PHE A 150 -6.78 -16.08 4.88
C PHE A 150 -6.34 -17.37 4.21
N LYS A 151 -7.25 -18.08 3.58
CA LYS A 151 -6.93 -19.32 2.87
C LYS A 151 -6.20 -19.09 1.55
N VAL A 152 -6.26 -17.87 1.02
CA VAL A 152 -5.66 -17.52 -0.26
C VAL A 152 -4.31 -16.84 -0.03
N PRO A 153 -3.21 -17.35 -0.61
CA PRO A 153 -1.93 -16.65 -0.63
C PRO A 153 -2.07 -15.27 -1.25
N ARG A 154 -1.24 -14.33 -0.84
CA ARG A 154 -1.27 -12.95 -1.36
C ARG A 154 0.11 -12.37 -1.59
N ILE A 155 0.19 -11.43 -2.48
CA ILE A 155 1.34 -10.56 -2.63
C ILE A 155 1.39 -9.61 -1.44
N LEU A 156 2.57 -9.44 -0.82
CA LEU A 156 2.77 -8.39 0.16
C LEU A 156 3.04 -7.07 -0.55
N PRO A 157 2.21 -6.05 -0.32
CA PRO A 157 2.30 -4.77 -1.01
C PRO A 157 3.38 -3.83 -0.46
N MET A 158 4.05 -4.19 0.65
CA MET A 158 5.05 -3.36 1.29
C MET A 158 6.17 -2.92 0.35
N LEU A 159 6.56 -3.81 -0.57
CA LEU A 159 7.56 -3.53 -1.60
C LEU A 159 7.38 -4.50 -2.76
N CYS A 160 6.99 -4.01 -3.94
CA CYS A 160 6.89 -4.82 -5.14
C CYS A 160 6.96 -4.00 -6.42
N TYR A 161 7.39 -4.62 -7.52
CA TYR A 161 7.35 -4.07 -8.87
C TYR A 161 6.16 -4.62 -9.64
N MET A 162 5.47 -3.76 -10.37
CA MET A 162 4.35 -4.08 -11.26
C MET A 162 4.62 -3.58 -12.67
N ASN A 163 4.71 -4.50 -13.61
CA ASN A 163 4.80 -4.21 -15.04
C ASN A 163 3.38 -4.04 -15.60
N VAL A 164 2.86 -2.82 -15.51
CA VAL A 164 1.46 -2.53 -15.88
C VAL A 164 1.15 -2.91 -17.32
N PRO A 165 2.00 -2.64 -18.33
CA PRO A 165 1.74 -3.07 -19.71
C PRO A 165 1.50 -4.56 -19.85
N LYS A 166 2.35 -5.40 -19.22
CA LYS A 166 2.19 -6.86 -19.27
C LYS A 166 0.96 -7.33 -18.51
N LEU A 167 0.72 -6.79 -17.33
CA LEU A 167 -0.43 -7.12 -16.50
C LEU A 167 -1.75 -6.77 -17.22
N THR A 168 -1.83 -5.58 -17.78
CA THR A 168 -3.03 -5.09 -18.49
C THR A 168 -3.29 -5.89 -19.78
N LYS A 169 -2.23 -6.18 -20.54
CA LYS A 169 -2.32 -6.98 -21.78
C LYS A 169 -2.98 -8.32 -21.53
N GLU A 170 -2.65 -8.98 -20.43
CA GLU A 170 -3.21 -10.27 -20.03
C GLU A 170 -4.55 -10.15 -19.29
N GLY A 171 -5.06 -8.92 -19.07
CA GLY A 171 -6.30 -8.68 -18.34
C GLY A 171 -6.21 -9.04 -16.85
N ALA A 172 -5.02 -9.00 -16.27
CA ALA A 172 -4.84 -9.14 -14.83
C ALA A 172 -5.38 -7.93 -14.09
N ARG A 173 -5.79 -8.11 -12.83
CA ARG A 173 -6.34 -7.04 -12.00
C ARG A 173 -5.80 -7.13 -10.58
N TYR A 174 -5.47 -5.98 -10.02
CA TYR A 174 -5.19 -5.88 -8.59
C TYR A 174 -6.48 -5.84 -7.77
N PHE A 175 -7.49 -5.16 -8.31
CA PHE A 175 -8.86 -5.15 -7.80
C PHE A 175 -9.80 -5.85 -8.78
N ASP A 176 -10.52 -6.86 -8.27
CA ASP A 176 -11.60 -7.53 -8.96
C ASP A 176 -12.81 -7.59 -8.02
N PRO A 177 -13.91 -6.87 -8.33
CA PRO A 177 -15.07 -6.82 -7.46
C PRO A 177 -15.76 -8.17 -7.27
N GLU A 178 -15.53 -9.11 -8.17
CA GLU A 178 -16.11 -10.46 -8.08
C GLU A 178 -15.35 -11.36 -7.11
N ARG A 179 -14.04 -11.12 -6.97
CA ARG A 179 -13.15 -11.93 -6.14
C ARG A 179 -12.79 -11.25 -4.82
N CYS A 180 -12.55 -9.93 -4.84
CA CYS A 180 -12.14 -9.21 -3.66
C CYS A 180 -13.22 -9.16 -2.60
N TRP A 181 -12.90 -9.69 -1.43
CA TRP A 181 -13.77 -9.77 -0.23
C TRP A 181 -15.14 -10.38 -0.47
N GLY A 182 -15.29 -11.18 -1.54
CA GLY A 182 -16.59 -11.66 -1.93
C GLY A 182 -17.57 -10.48 -1.99
N LEU A 183 -17.24 -9.39 -2.65
CA LEU A 183 -18.12 -8.23 -2.81
C LEU A 183 -19.43 -8.63 -3.51
N LYS A 184 -19.43 -9.70 -4.28
CA LYS A 184 -20.62 -10.46 -4.63
C LYS A 184 -20.83 -11.52 -3.55
N ALA A 185 -21.74 -11.24 -2.66
CA ALA A 185 -21.97 -11.99 -1.44
C ALA A 185 -22.45 -13.41 -1.71
N ASP A 186 -21.59 -14.37 -1.51
CA ASP A 186 -22.03 -15.61 -0.89
C ASP A 186 -21.53 -15.60 0.57
N ALA A 187 -22.45 -15.52 1.51
CA ALA A 187 -22.17 -15.50 2.94
C ALA A 187 -21.42 -16.76 3.43
N ASN A 188 -21.38 -17.80 2.59
CA ASN A 188 -20.68 -19.06 2.83
C ASN A 188 -19.20 -19.03 2.43
N LEU A 189 -18.72 -17.97 1.75
CA LEU A 189 -17.32 -17.81 1.33
C LEU A 189 -16.37 -17.38 2.46
N ARG A 190 -16.62 -17.75 3.70
CA ARG A 190 -15.67 -17.61 4.81
C ARG A 190 -14.29 -18.24 4.55
N GLY A 191 -14.16 -18.99 3.46
CA GLY A 191 -12.95 -19.72 3.07
C GLY A 191 -12.09 -19.09 1.99
N ASN A 192 -12.61 -18.18 1.15
CA ASN A 192 -11.92 -17.66 -0.04
C ASN A 192 -11.87 -16.15 -0.03
N TRP A 193 -11.26 -15.59 1.00
CA TRP A 193 -11.11 -14.16 1.10
C TRP A 193 -9.87 -13.70 0.34
N PHE A 194 -10.08 -12.95 -0.73
CA PHE A 194 -9.03 -12.27 -1.48
C PHE A 194 -8.74 -10.90 -0.85
N ASP A 195 -7.68 -10.84 -0.07
CA ASP A 195 -7.16 -9.60 0.50
C ASP A 195 -6.18 -8.93 -0.48
N THR A 196 -5.56 -7.86 -0.06
CA THR A 196 -4.56 -7.07 -0.78
C THR A 196 -3.59 -7.94 -1.58
N GLY A 197 -3.57 -7.76 -2.90
CA GLY A 197 -2.69 -8.49 -3.81
C GLY A 197 -3.04 -9.95 -4.09
N ALA A 198 -4.11 -10.50 -3.50
CA ALA A 198 -4.48 -11.90 -3.71
C ALA A 198 -5.06 -12.15 -5.11
N CYS A 199 -5.85 -11.22 -5.66
CA CYS A 199 -6.37 -11.35 -7.03
C CYS A 199 -5.24 -11.37 -8.05
N LEU A 200 -4.27 -10.48 -7.91
CA LEU A 200 -3.11 -10.45 -8.81
C LEU A 200 -2.29 -11.73 -8.70
N LEU A 201 -2.08 -12.25 -7.49
CA LEU A 201 -1.34 -13.49 -7.32
C LEU A 201 -2.05 -14.66 -7.99
N GLU A 202 -3.38 -14.76 -7.83
CA GLU A 202 -4.16 -15.81 -8.49
C GLU A 202 -4.07 -15.70 -10.01
N ASP A 203 -4.16 -14.49 -10.57
CA ASP A 203 -3.97 -14.26 -11.98
C ASP A 203 -2.61 -14.78 -12.46
N ILE A 204 -1.55 -14.49 -11.73
CA ILE A 204 -0.19 -14.92 -12.07
C ILE A 204 -0.04 -16.44 -12.03
N ILE A 205 -0.56 -17.11 -11.00
CA ILE A 205 -0.28 -18.53 -10.79
C ILE A 205 -1.30 -19.49 -11.42
N ASN A 206 -2.56 -19.07 -11.58
CA ASN A 206 -3.65 -19.97 -11.94
C ASN A 206 -4.40 -19.60 -13.23
N THR A 207 -4.55 -18.32 -13.55
CA THR A 207 -5.48 -17.92 -14.62
C THR A 207 -4.81 -17.24 -15.81
N LYS A 208 -3.57 -16.75 -15.66
CA LYS A 208 -2.85 -16.00 -16.70
C LYS A 208 -1.44 -16.56 -16.92
N PRO A 209 -1.31 -17.69 -17.65
CA PRO A 209 -0.04 -18.40 -17.79
C PRO A 209 1.06 -17.60 -18.51
N ALA A 210 0.71 -16.54 -19.25
CA ALA A 210 1.68 -15.63 -19.87
C ALA A 210 2.33 -14.65 -18.89
N LEU A 211 1.77 -14.51 -17.67
CA LEU A 211 2.35 -13.67 -16.63
C LEU A 211 3.49 -14.41 -15.93
N ILE A 212 4.64 -13.76 -15.86
CA ILE A 212 5.84 -14.31 -15.21
C ILE A 212 6.16 -13.46 -13.99
N ALA A 213 6.13 -14.08 -12.82
CA ALA A 213 6.53 -13.43 -11.59
C ALA A 213 7.93 -13.84 -11.16
N ARG A 214 8.71 -12.89 -10.63
CA ARG A 214 9.89 -13.17 -9.84
C ARG A 214 9.59 -12.98 -8.37
N LEU A 215 9.63 -14.07 -7.63
CA LEU A 215 9.42 -14.06 -6.18
C LEU A 215 10.78 -14.00 -5.47
N TYR A 216 10.90 -13.05 -4.56
CA TYR A 216 12.11 -12.83 -3.77
C TYR A 216 11.86 -13.22 -2.31
N PRO A 217 12.26 -14.43 -1.88
CA PRO A 217 12.12 -14.83 -0.48
C PRO A 217 12.86 -13.92 0.51
N GLU A 218 13.97 -13.30 0.03
CA GLU A 218 14.79 -12.40 0.84
C GLU A 218 14.32 -10.94 0.80
N LEU A 219 13.22 -10.63 0.13
CA LEU A 219 12.74 -9.25 0.00
C LEU A 219 12.40 -8.62 1.35
N ASP A 220 12.01 -9.43 2.34
CA ASP A 220 11.81 -9.02 3.73
C ASP A 220 13.07 -8.41 4.36
N LYS A 221 14.27 -8.77 3.86
CA LYS A 221 15.54 -8.18 4.30
C LYS A 221 15.82 -6.82 3.68
N CYS A 222 15.07 -6.43 2.65
CA CYS A 222 15.26 -5.18 1.91
C CYS A 222 14.51 -4.00 2.53
N TYR A 223 13.64 -4.24 3.50
CA TYR A 223 12.85 -3.20 4.15
C TYR A 223 12.57 -3.50 5.62
N ILE A 224 12.05 -2.51 6.32
CA ILE A 224 11.42 -2.63 7.64
C ILE A 224 10.04 -2.02 7.54
N HIS A 225 9.05 -2.71 8.04
CA HIS A 225 7.66 -2.27 8.00
C HIS A 225 7.14 -1.93 9.40
N TYR A 226 6.45 -0.77 9.53
CA TYR A 226 5.77 -0.38 10.75
C TYR A 226 4.43 -1.12 10.84
N HIS A 227 4.45 -2.33 11.37
CA HIS A 227 3.24 -3.14 11.50
C HIS A 227 2.16 -2.43 12.32
N GLY A 228 1.06 -2.07 11.69
CA GLY A 228 -0.12 -1.52 12.33
C GLY A 228 -0.37 -0.04 12.10
N GLY A 229 0.33 0.59 11.14
CA GLY A 229 0.06 1.99 10.75
C GLY A 229 -1.39 2.22 10.35
N SER A 230 -1.99 1.27 9.64
CA SER A 230 -3.40 1.32 9.21
C SER A 230 -4.40 0.80 10.25
N TRP A 231 -3.94 0.08 11.30
CA TRP A 231 -4.82 -0.65 12.22
C TRP A 231 -4.94 -0.02 13.60
N ARG A 232 -3.95 0.78 14.02
CA ARG A 232 -3.82 1.25 15.40
C ARG A 232 -4.02 2.74 15.53
N GLY A 233 -4.61 3.36 14.53
CA GLY A 233 -4.85 4.78 14.53
C GLY A 233 -3.57 5.62 14.51
N ASN A 234 -3.73 6.89 14.77
CA ASN A 234 -2.63 7.85 14.84
C ASN A 234 -1.94 7.83 16.21
N ASP A 235 -1.45 6.68 16.66
CA ASP A 235 -0.55 6.64 17.82
C ASP A 235 0.80 7.26 17.41
N LEU A 236 0.82 8.59 17.44
CA LEU A 236 1.97 9.39 17.03
C LEU A 236 3.20 9.10 17.90
N GLU A 237 3.01 8.91 19.19
CA GLU A 237 4.11 8.63 20.11
C GLU A 237 4.81 7.33 19.73
N ARG A 238 4.04 6.28 19.48
CA ARG A 238 4.56 4.99 19.04
C ARG A 238 5.25 5.08 17.67
N GLN A 239 4.67 5.83 16.72
CA GLN A 239 5.26 6.05 15.41
C GLN A 239 6.59 6.78 15.53
N MET A 240 6.64 7.84 16.34
CA MET A 240 7.86 8.59 16.57
C MET A 240 8.95 7.77 17.29
N ALA A 241 8.56 6.93 18.26
CA ALA A 241 9.48 6.01 18.91
C ALA A 241 10.05 4.99 17.92
N TRP A 242 9.20 4.44 17.02
CA TRP A 242 9.65 3.52 15.98
C TRP A 242 10.58 4.22 14.98
N LEU A 243 10.25 5.42 14.52
CA LEU A 243 11.11 6.23 13.64
C LEU A 243 12.45 6.51 14.31
N LYS A 244 12.45 6.92 15.58
CA LYS A 244 13.69 7.17 16.33
C LYS A 244 14.57 5.92 16.40
N LYS A 245 13.98 4.76 16.66
CA LYS A 245 14.70 3.47 16.69
C LYS A 245 15.32 3.10 15.35
N ASN A 246 14.75 3.55 14.24
CA ASN A 246 15.13 3.17 12.88
C ASN A 246 15.69 4.37 12.08
N GLU A 247 16.12 5.45 12.74
CA GLU A 247 16.58 6.68 12.07
C GLU A 247 17.81 6.47 11.18
N GLU A 248 18.61 5.44 11.45
CA GLU A 248 19.75 5.06 10.63
C GLU A 248 19.39 4.77 9.17
N TYR A 249 18.13 4.40 8.87
CA TYR A 249 17.71 4.06 7.51
C TYR A 249 17.30 5.27 6.68
N PHE A 250 17.00 6.42 7.29
CA PHE A 250 16.51 7.60 6.56
C PHE A 250 17.22 8.91 6.90
N LYS A 251 17.79 9.06 8.08
CA LYS A 251 18.62 10.25 8.39
C LYS A 251 19.99 10.16 7.72
N LYS A 252 20.47 11.30 7.24
CA LYS A 252 21.86 11.41 6.81
C LYS A 252 22.76 11.35 8.04
N PRO A 253 23.96 10.74 7.95
CA PRO A 253 24.95 10.91 9.01
C PRO A 253 25.31 12.39 9.15
N ASP A 254 25.45 12.88 10.37
CA ASP A 254 25.66 14.31 10.72
C ASP A 254 26.87 14.99 10.07
N ASN A 255 27.76 14.23 9.40
CA ASN A 255 28.99 14.71 8.76
C ASN A 255 29.04 14.50 7.23
N ALA A 256 27.93 14.25 6.58
CA ALA A 256 27.92 14.20 5.13
C ALA A 256 27.74 15.61 4.56
N ASP A 257 28.84 16.29 4.28
CA ASP A 257 28.86 17.45 3.38
C ASP A 257 28.09 17.09 2.12
N ALA A 258 26.88 17.63 1.99
CA ALA A 258 26.02 17.37 0.85
C ALA A 258 26.62 18.08 -0.36
N LYS A 259 27.48 17.40 -1.11
CA LYS A 259 27.70 17.75 -2.50
C LYS A 259 26.38 17.52 -3.23
N ILE A 260 25.64 18.60 -3.40
CA ILE A 260 24.42 18.65 -4.21
C ILE A 260 24.87 18.45 -5.65
N PHE A 261 24.76 17.24 -6.18
CA PHE A 261 24.80 17.03 -7.60
C PHE A 261 23.46 17.46 -8.18
N ILE A 262 23.46 18.67 -8.77
CA ILE A 262 22.34 19.15 -9.59
C ILE A 262 22.49 18.47 -10.93
N CYS A 263 21.81 17.35 -11.16
CA CYS A 263 21.52 16.88 -12.50
C CYS A 263 20.28 17.63 -12.97
N ALA A 264 20.50 18.67 -13.78
CA ALA A 264 19.46 19.32 -14.54
C ALA A 264 19.07 18.38 -15.69
N HIS A 265 17.90 17.77 -15.62
CA HIS A 265 17.13 17.37 -16.79
C HIS A 265 15.76 18.02 -16.66
N THR A 266 15.65 19.12 -17.40
CA THR A 266 14.40 19.72 -17.84
C THR A 266 13.85 18.84 -18.94
N ASP A 267 12.60 18.39 -18.78
CA ASP A 267 11.56 18.25 -19.78
C ASP A 267 10.47 17.33 -19.25
N PHE A 268 9.42 17.97 -18.76
CA PHE A 268 8.08 17.42 -18.68
C PHE A 268 7.09 18.51 -19.04
#